data_3f824b6885c793b3b8032234bba01166
#
_entry.id   3f824b6885c793b3b8032234bba01166
#
_cell.length_a   1.000
_cell.length_b   1.000
_cell.length_c   1.000
_cell.angle_alpha   90.00
_cell.angle_beta   90.00
_cell.angle_gamma   90.00
#
_symmetry.space_group_name_H-M   'P 1'
#
loop_
_entity.id
_entity.type
_entity.pdbx_description
1 polymer ?
#
loop_
_entity_poly.entity_id
_entity_poly.type
_entity_poly.pdbx_seq_one_letter_code
_entity_poly.pdbx_strand_id
1 'polypeptide(L)'
;MIIASLEDDLVQAELIARILSGAGYECRSFHQGKDLLAALAKPHNFDLLLLDWELPDVSGLDVLRWVRTTLGHALPVLFLTSRTQEEDLVTGLQAGADDYINKPVRTGELVARVNAATRRMNLGTVTTQDSRFSFAGYDIFPEQGHIVLEGDTITLAPKEFELALLLFRNPGRLFSRDVLSSAVWNREIPATSRTLDTHLSNIRRKLQLRPENGVRLTASYALGYRLELLTDPS
;
A
#
# COMPACT_ATOMS: atom_id res chain seq x y z
N MET A 1 -6.15 -1.11 -17.28
CA MET A 1 -5.08 -1.32 -16.29
C MET A 1 -4.41 -2.64 -16.56
N ILE A 2 -3.07 -2.63 -16.57
CA ILE A 2 -2.24 -3.80 -16.87
C ILE A 2 -1.50 -4.22 -15.60
N ILE A 3 -1.76 -5.44 -15.16
CA ILE A 3 -1.14 -6.04 -13.98
C ILE A 3 -0.09 -7.07 -14.43
N ALA A 4 1.15 -6.90 -14.03
CA ALA A 4 2.16 -7.93 -14.22
C ALA A 4 2.11 -8.90 -13.04
N SER A 5 1.90 -10.19 -13.32
CA SER A 5 1.88 -11.27 -12.33
C SER A 5 3.07 -12.18 -12.52
N LEU A 6 3.86 -12.36 -11.47
CA LEU A 6 5.01 -13.28 -11.43
C LEU A 6 4.68 -14.47 -10.54
N GLU A 7 4.54 -15.62 -11.16
CA GLU A 7 4.15 -16.90 -10.51
C GLU A 7 4.71 -18.04 -11.36
N ASP A 8 5.52 -18.90 -10.77
CA ASP A 8 6.17 -20.01 -11.46
C ASP A 8 5.24 -21.23 -11.65
N ASP A 9 4.26 -21.44 -10.78
CA ASP A 9 3.23 -22.45 -10.95
C ASP A 9 2.23 -22.00 -12.02
N LEU A 10 2.25 -22.69 -13.16
CA LEU A 10 1.40 -22.36 -14.31
C LEU A 10 -0.11 -22.43 -14.00
N VAL A 11 -0.52 -23.34 -13.11
CA VAL A 11 -1.93 -23.49 -12.72
C VAL A 11 -2.37 -22.32 -11.87
N GLN A 12 -1.54 -21.88 -10.94
CA GLN A 12 -1.80 -20.68 -10.13
C GLN A 12 -1.75 -19.42 -10.97
N ALA A 13 -0.78 -19.29 -11.89
CA ALA A 13 -0.67 -18.16 -12.81
C ALA A 13 -1.93 -18.01 -13.67
N GLU A 14 -2.44 -19.13 -14.24
CA GLU A 14 -3.68 -19.14 -15.01
C GLU A 14 -4.91 -18.76 -14.16
N LEU A 15 -5.00 -19.27 -12.94
CA LEU A 15 -6.07 -18.90 -12.00
C LEU A 15 -6.07 -17.41 -11.71
N ILE A 16 -4.90 -16.82 -11.38
CA ILE A 16 -4.73 -15.40 -11.11
C ILE A 16 -5.14 -14.57 -12.33
N ALA A 17 -4.64 -14.94 -13.52
CA ALA A 17 -4.96 -14.25 -14.77
C ALA A 17 -6.48 -14.26 -15.05
N ARG A 18 -7.14 -15.40 -14.81
CA ARG A 18 -8.60 -15.55 -14.99
C ARG A 18 -9.38 -14.68 -13.99
N ILE A 19 -8.96 -14.65 -12.72
CA ILE A 19 -9.60 -13.81 -11.69
C ILE A 19 -9.48 -12.33 -12.07
N LEU A 20 -8.30 -11.88 -12.46
CA LEU A 20 -8.03 -10.49 -12.82
C LEU A 20 -8.79 -10.07 -14.08
N SER A 21 -8.81 -10.93 -15.11
CA SER A 21 -9.57 -10.66 -16.33
C SER A 21 -11.07 -10.60 -16.07
N GLY A 22 -11.59 -11.48 -15.21
CA GLY A 22 -12.99 -11.43 -14.77
C GLY A 22 -13.36 -10.15 -14.00
N ALA A 23 -12.37 -9.49 -13.37
CA ALA A 23 -12.52 -8.20 -12.69
C ALA A 23 -12.25 -6.98 -13.61
N GLY A 24 -12.02 -7.19 -14.91
CA GLY A 24 -11.80 -6.13 -15.90
C GLY A 24 -10.35 -5.63 -16.01
N TYR A 25 -9.39 -6.37 -15.47
CA TYR A 25 -7.96 -6.07 -15.59
C TYR A 25 -7.30 -6.88 -16.71
N GLU A 26 -6.32 -6.29 -17.39
CA GLU A 26 -5.40 -7.02 -18.24
C GLU A 26 -4.30 -7.63 -17.37
N CYS A 27 -4.09 -8.94 -17.45
CA CYS A 27 -3.04 -9.64 -16.72
C CYS A 27 -1.95 -10.11 -17.68
N ARG A 28 -0.71 -9.72 -17.39
CA ARG A 28 0.47 -10.21 -18.08
C ARG A 28 1.27 -11.12 -17.15
N SER A 29 1.25 -12.42 -17.44
CA SER A 29 1.90 -13.42 -16.60
C SER A 29 3.37 -13.59 -16.97
N PHE A 30 4.20 -13.70 -15.95
CA PHE A 30 5.62 -14.04 -15.99
C PHE A 30 5.85 -15.25 -15.10
N HIS A 31 6.72 -16.18 -15.52
CA HIS A 31 7.00 -17.41 -14.79
C HIS A 31 8.43 -17.46 -14.24
N GLN A 32 9.24 -16.46 -14.58
CA GLN A 32 10.61 -16.31 -14.09
C GLN A 32 10.88 -14.85 -13.74
N GLY A 33 11.55 -14.63 -12.62
CA GLY A 33 11.85 -13.26 -12.15
C GLY A 33 12.73 -12.49 -13.13
N LYS A 34 13.69 -13.16 -13.79
CA LYS A 34 14.53 -12.52 -14.80
C LYS A 34 13.74 -11.95 -15.99
N ASP A 35 12.66 -12.62 -16.40
CA ASP A 35 11.85 -12.17 -17.54
C ASP A 35 11.02 -10.94 -17.16
N LEU A 36 10.47 -10.91 -15.94
CA LEU A 36 9.81 -9.72 -15.41
C LEU A 36 10.80 -8.57 -15.28
N LEU A 37 11.98 -8.78 -14.70
CA LEU A 37 13.02 -7.75 -14.56
C LEU A 37 13.45 -7.20 -15.92
N ALA A 38 13.62 -8.05 -16.93
CA ALA A 38 13.94 -7.63 -18.29
C ALA A 38 12.80 -6.81 -18.95
N ALA A 39 11.54 -7.11 -18.61
CA ALA A 39 10.40 -6.33 -19.07
C ALA A 39 10.33 -4.96 -18.36
N LEU A 40 10.59 -4.93 -17.06
CA LEU A 40 10.58 -3.71 -16.24
C LEU A 40 11.76 -2.76 -16.54
N ALA A 41 12.89 -3.29 -17.02
CA ALA A 41 14.06 -2.49 -17.44
C ALA A 41 13.83 -1.69 -18.74
N LYS A 42 12.73 -1.96 -19.46
CA LYS A 42 12.31 -1.26 -20.66
C LYS A 42 11.13 -0.34 -20.35
N PRO A 43 10.82 0.64 -21.23
CA PRO A 43 9.56 1.37 -21.10
C PRO A 43 8.37 0.41 -21.05
N HIS A 44 7.60 0.48 -19.97
CA HIS A 44 6.45 -0.38 -19.73
C HIS A 44 5.25 0.44 -19.24
N ASN A 45 4.08 -0.17 -19.28
CA ASN A 45 2.80 0.41 -18.85
C ASN A 45 2.11 -0.45 -17.79
N PHE A 46 2.90 -1.15 -16.94
CA PHE A 46 2.35 -1.87 -15.83
C PHE A 46 1.88 -0.90 -14.75
N ASP A 47 0.68 -1.15 -14.26
CA ASP A 47 0.03 -0.35 -13.22
C ASP A 47 0.17 -0.98 -11.84
N LEU A 48 0.46 -2.28 -11.76
CA LEU A 48 0.65 -3.02 -10.51
C LEU A 48 1.45 -4.30 -10.76
N LEU A 49 2.24 -4.71 -9.77
CA LEU A 49 2.93 -6.00 -9.74
C LEU A 49 2.30 -6.92 -8.68
N LEU A 50 2.01 -8.16 -9.09
CA LEU A 50 1.77 -9.28 -8.19
C LEU A 50 3.01 -10.17 -8.22
N LEU A 51 3.66 -10.39 -7.09
CA LEU A 51 4.89 -11.15 -7.00
C LEU A 51 4.70 -12.35 -6.09
N ASP A 52 4.95 -13.55 -6.61
CA ASP A 52 5.18 -14.67 -5.71
C ASP A 52 6.47 -14.42 -4.91
N TRP A 53 6.44 -14.80 -3.66
CA TRP A 53 7.60 -14.73 -2.79
C TRP A 53 8.65 -15.76 -3.16
N GLU A 54 8.23 -17.00 -3.43
CA GLU A 54 9.09 -18.16 -3.69
C GLU A 54 9.14 -18.47 -5.17
N LEU A 55 10.27 -18.19 -5.79
CA LEU A 55 10.54 -18.41 -7.21
C LEU A 55 11.84 -19.20 -7.37
N PRO A 56 11.97 -20.01 -8.43
CA PRO A 56 13.13 -20.90 -8.58
C PRO A 56 14.42 -20.17 -9.02
N ASP A 57 14.31 -18.98 -9.62
CA ASP A 57 15.47 -18.26 -10.20
C ASP A 57 15.92 -17.05 -9.37
N VAL A 58 15.00 -16.19 -8.96
CA VAL A 58 15.26 -15.03 -8.07
C VAL A 58 14.12 -14.95 -7.07
N SER A 59 14.38 -14.58 -5.82
CA SER A 59 13.29 -14.41 -4.86
C SER A 59 12.42 -13.21 -5.21
N GLY A 60 11.10 -13.31 -4.93
CA GLY A 60 10.20 -12.16 -5.10
C GLY A 60 10.66 -10.93 -4.32
N LEU A 61 11.32 -11.15 -3.18
CA LEU A 61 11.91 -10.08 -2.36
C LEU A 61 13.04 -9.35 -3.09
N ASP A 62 13.88 -10.06 -3.83
CA ASP A 62 14.97 -9.44 -4.61
C ASP A 62 14.42 -8.68 -5.83
N VAL A 63 13.34 -9.21 -6.46
CA VAL A 63 12.60 -8.47 -7.49
C VAL A 63 12.03 -7.17 -6.91
N LEU A 64 11.39 -7.20 -5.74
CA LEU A 64 10.88 -6.02 -5.07
C LEU A 64 11.99 -5.01 -4.77
N ARG A 65 13.12 -5.44 -4.21
CA ARG A 65 14.27 -4.56 -3.93
C ARG A 65 14.78 -3.87 -5.19
N TRP A 66 14.90 -4.62 -6.28
CA TRP A 66 15.29 -4.06 -7.56
C TRP A 66 14.26 -3.01 -8.04
N VAL A 67 12.96 -3.30 -7.97
CA VAL A 67 11.89 -2.37 -8.33
C VAL A 67 11.99 -1.08 -7.51
N ARG A 68 12.19 -1.19 -6.20
CA ARG A 68 12.27 -0.02 -5.31
C ARG A 68 13.51 0.82 -5.55
N THR A 69 14.63 0.18 -5.88
CA THR A 69 15.89 0.87 -6.15
C THR A 69 15.87 1.54 -7.53
N THR A 70 15.26 0.90 -8.53
CA THR A 70 15.34 1.34 -9.93
C THR A 70 14.14 2.20 -10.36
N LEU A 71 12.92 1.80 -9.94
CA LEU A 71 11.65 2.44 -10.37
C LEU A 71 10.99 3.25 -9.23
N GLY A 72 11.53 3.15 -8.01
CA GLY A 72 10.98 3.86 -6.84
C GLY A 72 9.67 3.24 -6.33
N HIS A 73 8.83 4.06 -5.70
CA HIS A 73 7.62 3.63 -5.00
C HIS A 73 6.31 3.87 -5.77
N ALA A 74 6.39 4.42 -6.99
CA ALA A 74 5.20 4.75 -7.78
C ALA A 74 4.43 3.51 -8.26
N LEU A 75 5.13 2.40 -8.54
CA LEU A 75 4.54 1.16 -8.99
C LEU A 75 4.16 0.29 -7.78
N PRO A 76 2.85 0.05 -7.50
CA PRO A 76 2.42 -0.79 -6.40
C PRO A 76 2.87 -2.24 -6.58
N VAL A 77 3.28 -2.87 -5.47
CA VAL A 77 3.71 -4.27 -5.43
C VAL A 77 2.95 -5.00 -4.32
N LEU A 78 2.22 -6.04 -4.70
CA LEU A 78 1.56 -6.96 -3.79
C LEU A 78 2.26 -8.32 -3.82
N PHE A 79 2.55 -8.89 -2.66
CA PHE A 79 3.05 -10.26 -2.59
C PHE A 79 1.92 -11.29 -2.60
N LEU A 80 2.17 -12.40 -3.30
CA LEU A 80 1.45 -13.66 -3.14
C LEU A 80 2.35 -14.60 -2.32
N THR A 81 1.88 -15.10 -1.18
CA THR A 81 2.78 -15.89 -0.32
C THR A 81 2.07 -17.00 0.43
N SER A 82 2.75 -18.15 0.53
CA SER A 82 2.39 -19.23 1.46
C SER A 82 2.97 -18.99 2.87
N ARG A 83 3.86 -18.01 3.01
CA ARG A 83 4.52 -17.70 4.27
C ARG A 83 3.56 -16.93 5.17
N THR A 84 3.24 -17.53 6.30
CA THR A 84 2.36 -16.95 7.30
C THR A 84 3.13 -16.48 8.54
N GLN A 85 4.46 -16.66 8.56
CA GLN A 85 5.29 -16.21 9.68
C GLN A 85 5.39 -14.69 9.63
N GLU A 86 5.21 -14.08 10.79
CA GLU A 86 5.19 -12.65 10.97
C GLU A 86 6.49 -11.98 10.49
N GLU A 87 7.64 -12.62 10.73
CA GLU A 87 8.96 -12.13 10.35
C GLU A 87 9.12 -11.98 8.83
N ASP A 88 8.60 -12.92 8.05
CA ASP A 88 8.65 -12.86 6.59
C ASP A 88 7.78 -11.70 6.06
N LEU A 89 6.56 -11.58 6.59
CA LEU A 89 5.62 -10.51 6.20
C LEU A 89 6.19 -9.12 6.53
N VAL A 90 6.79 -8.99 7.71
CA VAL A 90 7.50 -7.75 8.13
C VAL A 90 8.62 -7.43 7.16
N THR A 91 9.44 -8.42 6.81
CA THR A 91 10.57 -8.25 5.87
C THR A 91 10.10 -7.73 4.50
N GLY A 92 9.01 -8.29 3.95
CA GLY A 92 8.44 -7.83 2.68
C GLY A 92 7.92 -6.40 2.74
N LEU A 93 7.20 -6.05 3.81
CA LEU A 93 6.67 -4.70 4.00
C LEU A 93 7.79 -3.67 4.23
N GLN A 94 8.83 -4.02 4.98
CA GLN A 94 10.02 -3.19 5.18
C GLN A 94 10.79 -2.97 3.89
N ALA A 95 10.86 -3.99 3.02
CA ALA A 95 11.44 -3.86 1.69
C ALA A 95 10.61 -2.98 0.75
N GLY A 96 9.41 -2.57 1.16
CA GLY A 96 8.56 -1.63 0.44
C GLY A 96 7.42 -2.27 -0.34
N ALA A 97 7.00 -3.49 -0.03
CA ALA A 97 5.74 -4.04 -0.54
C ALA A 97 4.55 -3.21 -0.05
N ASP A 98 3.53 -3.09 -0.86
CA ASP A 98 2.33 -2.31 -0.54
C ASP A 98 1.31 -3.12 0.26
N ASP A 99 1.23 -4.43 0.02
CA ASP A 99 0.39 -5.38 0.76
C ASP A 99 0.82 -6.81 0.41
N TYR A 100 0.15 -7.80 1.01
CA TYR A 100 0.34 -9.21 0.70
C TYR A 100 -1.01 -9.95 0.67
N ILE A 101 -1.04 -11.08 -0.03
CA ILE A 101 -2.18 -11.98 -0.18
C ILE A 101 -1.71 -13.38 0.15
N ASN A 102 -2.39 -14.03 1.10
CA ASN A 102 -2.06 -15.39 1.47
C ASN A 102 -2.53 -16.39 0.41
N LYS A 103 -1.69 -17.35 0.08
CA LYS A 103 -2.09 -18.55 -0.69
C LYS A 103 -2.83 -19.55 0.24
N PRO A 104 -3.89 -20.22 -0.21
CA PRO A 104 -4.44 -20.20 -1.57
C PRO A 104 -5.19 -18.89 -1.88
N VAL A 105 -4.97 -18.39 -3.10
CA VAL A 105 -5.54 -17.11 -3.55
C VAL A 105 -7.07 -17.20 -3.65
N ARG A 106 -7.76 -16.33 -2.90
CA ARG A 106 -9.22 -16.23 -2.92
C ARG A 106 -9.63 -15.09 -3.86
N THR A 107 -10.57 -15.39 -4.76
CA THR A 107 -11.05 -14.40 -5.77
C THR A 107 -11.42 -13.05 -5.17
N GLY A 108 -12.27 -13.05 -4.15
CA GLY A 108 -12.74 -11.80 -3.51
C GLY A 108 -11.60 -11.02 -2.85
N GLU A 109 -10.66 -11.71 -2.19
CA GLU A 109 -9.51 -11.07 -1.55
C GLU A 109 -8.56 -10.46 -2.58
N LEU A 110 -8.18 -11.22 -3.63
CA LEU A 110 -7.31 -10.72 -4.68
C LEU A 110 -7.89 -9.46 -5.32
N VAL A 111 -9.14 -9.51 -5.75
CA VAL A 111 -9.80 -8.37 -6.40
C VAL A 111 -9.90 -7.17 -5.45
N ALA A 112 -10.28 -7.37 -4.19
CA ALA A 112 -10.39 -6.28 -3.21
C ALA A 112 -9.03 -5.59 -2.96
N ARG A 113 -7.93 -6.36 -2.82
CA ARG A 113 -6.59 -5.80 -2.59
C ARG A 113 -6.02 -5.12 -3.84
N VAL A 114 -6.23 -5.69 -5.02
CA VAL A 114 -5.87 -5.05 -6.29
C VAL A 114 -6.64 -3.73 -6.44
N ASN A 115 -7.96 -3.72 -6.23
CA ASN A 115 -8.76 -2.48 -6.26
C ASN A 115 -8.26 -1.44 -5.25
N ALA A 116 -7.87 -1.85 -4.05
CA ALA A 116 -7.32 -0.95 -3.05
C ALA A 116 -5.97 -0.36 -3.47
N ALA A 117 -5.08 -1.16 -4.04
CA ALA A 117 -3.78 -0.71 -4.53
C ALA A 117 -3.91 0.21 -5.75
N THR A 118 -4.80 -0.11 -6.69
CA THR A 118 -4.99 0.65 -7.94
C THR A 118 -5.76 1.95 -7.74
N ARG A 119 -6.73 1.98 -6.80
CA ARG A 119 -7.39 3.23 -6.42
C ARG A 119 -6.40 4.28 -5.91
N ARG A 120 -5.30 3.86 -5.27
CA ARG A 120 -4.20 4.74 -4.84
C ARG A 120 -3.49 5.41 -6.01
N MET A 121 -3.33 4.73 -7.13
CA MET A 121 -2.73 5.34 -8.33
C MET A 121 -3.62 6.45 -8.90
N ASN A 122 -4.94 6.22 -8.92
CA ASN A 122 -5.90 7.22 -9.40
C ASN A 122 -6.01 8.42 -8.46
N LEU A 123 -5.68 8.25 -7.18
CA LEU A 123 -5.58 9.35 -6.20
C LEU A 123 -4.20 10.02 -6.20
N GLY A 124 -3.16 9.32 -6.69
CA GLY A 124 -1.78 9.82 -6.79
C GLY A 124 -1.45 10.53 -8.11
N THR A 125 -2.31 10.40 -9.13
CA THR A 125 -2.21 11.15 -10.41
C THR A 125 -3.01 12.46 -10.40
N VAL A 126 -3.30 13.01 -9.22
CA VAL A 126 -3.64 14.42 -9.16
C VAL A 126 -2.36 15.19 -9.49
N THR A 127 -2.28 15.59 -10.74
CA THR A 127 -1.35 16.62 -11.23
C THR A 127 -1.16 17.70 -10.17
N THR A 128 0.06 18.20 -10.08
CA THR A 128 0.58 19.29 -9.26
C THR A 128 -0.26 20.59 -9.20
N GLN A 129 -1.58 20.52 -9.13
CA GLN A 129 -2.46 21.70 -9.08
C GLN A 129 -3.69 21.59 -8.15
N ASP A 130 -3.98 20.48 -7.48
CA ASP A 130 -5.03 20.47 -6.47
C ASP A 130 -4.45 20.48 -5.05
N SER A 131 -4.39 21.69 -4.52
CA SER A 131 -4.00 21.99 -3.13
C SER A 131 -5.02 21.44 -2.09
N ARG A 132 -6.05 20.75 -2.52
CA ARG A 132 -7.12 20.19 -1.66
C ARG A 132 -7.61 18.87 -2.21
N PHE A 133 -7.84 17.88 -1.31
CA PHE A 133 -8.57 16.66 -1.63
C PHE A 133 -9.45 16.24 -0.46
N SER A 134 -10.52 15.49 -0.75
CA SER A 134 -11.48 15.04 0.25
C SER A 134 -11.47 13.52 0.37
N PHE A 135 -11.63 13.02 1.60
CA PHE A 135 -11.69 11.60 1.91
C PHE A 135 -12.60 11.35 3.12
N ALA A 136 -13.67 10.58 2.95
CA ALA A 136 -14.60 10.20 4.03
C ALA A 136 -15.04 11.38 4.92
N GLY A 137 -15.44 12.50 4.31
CA GLY A 137 -15.86 13.70 5.05
C GLY A 137 -14.72 14.60 5.56
N TYR A 138 -13.46 14.19 5.38
CA TYR A 138 -12.29 15.04 5.64
C TYR A 138 -11.91 15.82 4.39
N ASP A 139 -11.72 17.12 4.53
CA ASP A 139 -11.09 17.97 3.53
C ASP A 139 -9.64 18.24 3.93
N ILE A 140 -8.70 17.81 3.13
CA ILE A 140 -7.27 17.89 3.40
C ILE A 140 -6.67 19.02 2.55
N PHE A 141 -5.95 19.93 3.21
CA PHE A 141 -5.30 21.10 2.60
C PHE A 141 -3.77 21.01 2.75
N PRO A 142 -3.08 20.28 1.85
CA PRO A 142 -1.65 20.00 1.98
C PRO A 142 -0.76 21.22 2.09
N GLU A 143 -1.01 22.24 1.26
CA GLU A 143 -0.19 23.48 1.24
C GLU A 143 -0.41 24.36 2.47
N GLN A 144 -1.61 24.30 3.05
CA GLN A 144 -1.99 25.10 4.21
C GLN A 144 -1.74 24.37 5.54
N GLY A 145 -1.40 23.08 5.49
CA GLY A 145 -1.03 22.27 6.64
C GLY A 145 -2.18 21.99 7.62
N HIS A 146 -3.44 21.97 7.15
CA HIS A 146 -4.59 21.67 8.00
C HIS A 146 -5.58 20.69 7.35
N ILE A 147 -6.44 20.14 8.18
CA ILE A 147 -7.51 19.21 7.79
C ILE A 147 -8.82 19.75 8.38
N VAL A 148 -9.89 19.69 7.59
CA VAL A 148 -11.24 20.06 8.01
C VAL A 148 -12.11 18.82 8.11
N LEU A 149 -12.86 18.67 9.19
CA LEU A 149 -13.88 17.64 9.38
C LEU A 149 -15.19 18.33 9.78
N GLU A 150 -16.27 18.08 9.05
CA GLU A 150 -17.60 18.64 9.30
C GLU A 150 -17.62 20.18 9.45
N GLY A 151 -16.70 20.88 8.79
CA GLY A 151 -16.55 22.34 8.86
C GLY A 151 -15.57 22.81 9.92
N ASP A 152 -15.14 21.98 10.83
CA ASP A 152 -14.17 22.33 11.88
C ASP A 152 -12.73 22.13 11.38
N THR A 153 -11.90 23.17 11.47
CA THR A 153 -10.49 23.10 11.13
C THR A 153 -9.69 22.44 12.26
N ILE A 154 -9.04 21.33 11.94
CA ILE A 154 -8.20 20.59 12.89
C ILE A 154 -6.74 20.92 12.63
N THR A 155 -6.08 21.48 13.64
CA THR A 155 -4.65 21.79 13.60
C THR A 155 -3.84 20.61 14.16
N LEU A 156 -2.90 20.13 13.35
CA LEU A 156 -1.95 19.09 13.71
C LEU A 156 -0.55 19.69 13.87
N ALA A 157 0.28 19.06 14.70
CA ALA A 157 1.71 19.39 14.71
C ALA A 157 2.33 18.99 13.35
N PRO A 158 3.42 19.61 12.89
CA PRO A 158 3.97 19.36 11.55
C PRO A 158 4.18 17.89 11.24
N LYS A 159 4.75 17.11 12.15
CA LYS A 159 4.96 15.66 11.96
C LYS A 159 3.68 14.82 12.04
N GLU A 160 2.71 15.27 12.81
CA GLU A 160 1.36 14.67 12.82
C GLU A 160 0.68 14.92 11.47
N PHE A 161 0.82 16.13 10.90
CA PHE A 161 0.24 16.45 9.60
C PHE A 161 0.90 15.65 8.46
N GLU A 162 2.23 15.55 8.43
CA GLU A 162 2.96 14.74 7.45
C GLU A 162 2.52 13.25 7.49
N LEU A 163 2.41 12.67 8.71
CA LEU A 163 1.90 11.31 8.89
C LEU A 163 0.45 11.16 8.43
N ALA A 164 -0.43 12.09 8.82
CA ALA A 164 -1.83 12.08 8.43
C ALA A 164 -1.97 12.18 6.91
N LEU A 165 -1.24 13.09 6.27
CA LEU A 165 -1.22 13.29 4.83
C LEU A 165 -0.77 12.02 4.10
N LEU A 166 0.27 11.34 4.59
CA LEU A 166 0.72 10.07 4.03
C LEU A 166 -0.37 8.99 4.12
N LEU A 167 -1.05 8.89 5.25
CA LEU A 167 -2.13 7.92 5.47
C LEU A 167 -3.36 8.23 4.59
N PHE A 168 -3.80 9.50 4.54
CA PHE A 168 -4.95 9.92 3.73
C PHE A 168 -4.70 9.81 2.22
N ARG A 169 -3.48 9.99 1.76
CA ARG A 169 -3.10 9.76 0.35
C ARG A 169 -3.02 8.28 -0.01
N ASN A 170 -2.96 7.40 0.99
CA ASN A 170 -2.79 5.97 0.79
C ASN A 170 -3.78 5.15 1.65
N PRO A 171 -5.10 5.36 1.49
CA PRO A 171 -6.09 4.63 2.26
C PRO A 171 -6.04 3.13 1.93
N GLY A 172 -6.17 2.29 2.95
CA GLY A 172 -6.08 0.84 2.82
C GLY A 172 -4.66 0.27 2.71
N ARG A 173 -3.63 1.13 2.59
CA ARG A 173 -2.23 0.67 2.59
C ARG A 173 -1.76 0.36 4.00
N LEU A 174 -1.12 -0.80 4.15
CA LEU A 174 -0.40 -1.15 5.37
C LEU A 174 1.02 -0.57 5.30
N PHE A 175 1.35 0.28 6.24
CA PHE A 175 2.68 0.86 6.38
C PHE A 175 3.41 0.22 7.55
N SER A 176 4.60 -0.30 7.34
CA SER A 176 5.46 -0.69 8.45
C SER A 176 5.90 0.55 9.27
N ARG A 177 6.33 0.31 10.50
CA ARG A 177 6.85 1.37 11.37
C ARG A 177 8.02 2.12 10.75
N ASP A 178 8.92 1.37 10.10
CA ASP A 178 10.13 1.94 9.50
C ASP A 178 9.80 2.81 8.28
N VAL A 179 8.85 2.38 7.44
CA VAL A 179 8.38 3.18 6.31
C VAL A 179 7.75 4.50 6.78
N LEU A 180 6.87 4.46 7.79
CA LEU A 180 6.29 5.68 8.36
C LEU A 180 7.35 6.58 8.98
N SER A 181 8.30 5.99 9.70
CA SER A 181 9.38 6.73 10.35
C SER A 181 10.32 7.38 9.34
N SER A 182 10.76 6.63 8.34
CA SER A 182 11.65 7.14 7.28
C SER A 182 10.99 8.23 6.46
N ALA A 183 9.72 8.07 6.11
CA ALA A 183 8.96 9.03 5.31
C ALA A 183 8.81 10.40 6.01
N VAL A 184 8.68 10.41 7.35
CA VAL A 184 8.36 11.63 8.10
C VAL A 184 9.57 12.23 8.81
N TRP A 185 10.49 11.40 9.31
CA TRP A 185 11.67 11.87 10.03
C TRP A 185 12.97 11.76 9.24
N ASN A 186 12.91 11.22 8.01
CA ASN A 186 14.07 11.00 7.14
C ASN A 186 15.20 10.18 7.80
N ARG A 187 14.82 9.34 8.76
CA ARG A 187 15.70 8.43 9.52
C ARG A 187 14.90 7.28 10.11
N GLU A 188 15.53 6.16 10.35
CA GLU A 188 14.96 5.09 11.14
C GLU A 188 14.82 5.53 12.60
N ILE A 189 13.62 5.34 13.17
CA ILE A 189 13.37 5.53 14.60
C ILE A 189 13.53 4.16 15.25
N PRO A 190 14.36 4.01 16.30
CA PRO A 190 14.53 2.74 16.97
C PRO A 190 13.19 2.07 17.28
N ALA A 191 13.08 0.76 17.07
CA ALA A 191 11.85 -0.01 17.32
C ALA A 191 11.34 0.15 18.77
N THR A 192 12.22 0.43 19.71
CA THR A 192 11.92 0.71 21.11
C THR A 192 11.33 2.11 21.35
N SER A 193 11.42 3.01 20.37
CA SER A 193 10.90 4.37 20.50
C SER A 193 9.39 4.40 20.36
N ARG A 194 8.71 5.05 21.30
CA ARG A 194 7.26 5.29 21.28
C ARG A 194 6.86 6.53 20.46
N THR A 195 7.81 7.20 19.81
CA THR A 195 7.57 8.46 19.10
C THR A 195 6.48 8.32 18.05
N LEU A 196 6.60 7.32 17.16
CA LEU A 196 5.62 7.05 16.12
C LEU A 196 4.23 6.74 16.70
N ASP A 197 4.17 5.87 17.73
CA ASP A 197 2.91 5.47 18.37
C ASP A 197 2.20 6.66 19.00
N THR A 198 2.95 7.55 19.63
CA THR A 198 2.43 8.77 20.24
C THR A 198 1.81 9.69 19.18
N HIS A 199 2.50 9.91 18.05
CA HIS A 199 1.99 10.74 16.96
C HIS A 199 0.73 10.12 16.33
N LEU A 200 0.74 8.81 16.07
CA LEU A 200 -0.44 8.11 15.52
C LEU A 200 -1.62 8.10 16.50
N SER A 201 -1.35 7.99 17.80
CA SER A 201 -2.40 8.11 18.84
C SER A 201 -2.99 9.52 18.85
N ASN A 202 -2.16 10.55 18.74
CA ASN A 202 -2.62 11.94 18.66
C ASN A 202 -3.45 12.19 17.41
N ILE A 203 -2.98 11.71 16.24
CA ILE A 203 -3.71 11.80 14.97
C ILE A 203 -5.08 11.14 15.10
N ARG A 204 -5.13 9.89 15.63
CA ARG A 204 -6.39 9.18 15.84
C ARG A 204 -7.36 9.95 16.70
N ARG A 205 -6.89 10.56 17.78
CA ARG A 205 -7.71 11.36 18.69
C ARG A 205 -8.15 12.68 18.07
N LYS A 206 -7.22 13.46 17.50
CA LYS A 206 -7.49 14.81 16.96
C LYS A 206 -8.39 14.76 15.73
N LEU A 207 -8.10 13.86 14.80
CA LEU A 207 -8.89 13.66 13.58
C LEU A 207 -10.10 12.76 13.79
N GLN A 208 -10.34 12.27 15.01
CA GLN A 208 -11.46 11.38 15.30
C GLN A 208 -11.55 10.21 14.29
N LEU A 209 -10.43 9.51 14.03
CA LEU A 209 -10.38 8.38 13.11
C LEU A 209 -11.11 7.17 13.72
N ARG A 210 -12.42 7.16 13.65
CA ARG A 210 -13.36 6.19 14.24
C ARG A 210 -14.37 5.72 13.20
N PRO A 211 -15.01 4.56 13.44
CA PRO A 211 -16.04 4.02 12.55
C PRO A 211 -17.17 5.00 12.23
N GLU A 212 -17.59 5.81 13.22
CA GLU A 212 -18.67 6.79 13.07
C GLU A 212 -18.38 7.85 12.00
N ASN A 213 -17.10 8.15 11.76
CA ASN A 213 -16.63 9.06 10.73
C ASN A 213 -16.22 8.32 9.43
N GLY A 214 -16.68 7.07 9.24
CA GLY A 214 -16.41 6.28 8.05
C GLY A 214 -14.95 5.84 7.88
N VAL A 215 -14.10 6.00 8.90
CA VAL A 215 -12.67 5.68 8.83
C VAL A 215 -12.19 4.98 10.10
N ARG A 216 -11.12 4.19 9.96
CA ARG A 216 -10.43 3.58 11.10
C ARG A 216 -8.93 3.56 10.85
N LEU A 217 -8.15 4.03 11.82
CA LEU A 217 -6.70 3.81 11.84
C LEU A 217 -6.41 2.56 12.66
N THR A 218 -6.10 1.47 11.98
CA THR A 218 -5.84 0.15 12.58
C THR A 218 -4.35 -0.05 12.79
N ALA A 219 -3.97 -0.53 13.98
CA ALA A 219 -2.65 -1.06 14.25
C ALA A 219 -2.71 -2.58 14.08
N SER A 220 -1.89 -3.12 13.18
CA SER A 220 -1.66 -4.57 13.08
C SER A 220 -0.39 -4.89 13.86
N TYR A 221 -0.51 -5.77 14.86
CA TYR A 221 0.63 -6.13 15.72
C TYR A 221 1.82 -6.56 14.87
N ALA A 222 3.00 -5.99 15.14
CA ALA A 222 4.26 -6.12 14.40
C ALA A 222 4.25 -5.74 12.90
N LEU A 223 3.10 -5.63 12.23
CA LEU A 223 3.01 -5.33 10.80
C LEU A 223 2.98 -3.83 10.50
N GLY A 224 2.41 -3.02 11.40
CA GLY A 224 2.35 -1.58 11.22
C GLY A 224 0.95 -0.98 11.32
N TYR A 225 0.67 0.04 10.48
CA TYR A 225 -0.54 0.85 10.57
C TYR A 225 -1.20 1.01 9.20
N ARG A 226 -2.55 1.05 9.23
CA ARG A 226 -3.38 1.22 8.03
C ARG A 226 -4.55 2.15 8.33
N LEU A 227 -4.83 3.09 7.43
CA LEU A 227 -6.06 3.87 7.45
C LEU A 227 -7.08 3.17 6.56
N GLU A 228 -8.18 2.75 7.12
CA GLU A 228 -9.26 2.02 6.43
C GLU A 228 -10.46 2.94 6.19
N LEU A 229 -11.05 2.85 5.00
CA LEU A 229 -12.38 3.38 4.72
C LEU A 229 -13.40 2.31 5.13
N LEU A 230 -14.33 2.69 5.97
CA LEU A 230 -15.45 1.84 6.35
C LEU A 230 -16.65 2.27 5.50
N THR A 231 -17.00 1.45 4.51
CA THR A 231 -18.29 1.58 3.84
C THR A 231 -19.34 0.96 4.75
N ASP A 232 -20.42 1.68 5.04
CA ASP A 232 -21.57 1.12 5.74
C ASP A 232 -21.97 -0.21 5.06
N PRO A 233 -22.13 -1.29 5.80
CA PRO A 233 -22.79 -2.46 5.25
C PRO A 233 -24.27 -2.06 5.07
N SER A 234 -24.68 -1.87 3.83
CA SER A 234 -26.10 -1.74 3.43
C SER A 234 -26.85 -2.99 3.79
#